data_c3199b00dc4ae59c40820fbb0a66cd4c
#
_entry.id   c3199b00dc4ae59c40820fbb0a66cd4c
#
_cell.length_a   1.000
_cell.length_b   1.000
_cell.length_c   1.000
_cell.angle_alpha   90.00
_cell.angle_beta   90.00
_cell.angle_gamma   90.00
#
_symmetry.space_group_name_H-M   'P 1'
#
loop_
_entity.id
_entity.type
_entity.pdbx_description
1 polymer ?
#
loop_
_entity_poly.entity_id
_entity_poly.type
_entity_poly.pdbx_seq_one_letter_code
_entity_poly.pdbx_strand_id
1 'polypeptide(L)'
;MLVDTHCHIDGDRFDEDRQAVLARARAAGVTAMINVGCDLPSSRRSLDLARTHPDLFAAVGVHPHEAKDVVDGFDDALVDLARDVRCVAVGECGLDYHYDHSPRHVQRTVFARQISAARRAGKPLVLHVRNGATDAPAFKEAIEILRSEGALDVGGVFHCFTGTLDEAKAALDLGFLLSFPGVVTFKNNGELSDVAKMVPGDRYVVETDAPFMAPVPCRGKRNEPAWVAHTAAFVAEVRGSKLSTVLEQTGANARRLFGLPL
;
A
#
# COMPACT_ATOMS: atom_id res chain seq x y z
N MET A 1 -7.15 14.69 -9.05
CA MET A 1 -6.97 13.29 -9.48
C MET A 1 -7.12 12.41 -8.25
N LEU A 2 -7.98 11.38 -8.28
CA LEU A 2 -8.19 10.45 -7.17
C LEU A 2 -7.55 9.10 -7.54
N VAL A 3 -6.60 8.65 -6.75
CA VAL A 3 -5.89 7.37 -6.94
C VAL A 3 -6.13 6.49 -5.72
N ASP A 4 -6.54 5.25 -5.95
CA ASP A 4 -6.51 4.21 -4.93
C ASP A 4 -5.15 3.50 -4.98
N THR A 5 -4.28 3.81 -4.03
CA THR A 5 -2.89 3.35 -4.08
C THR A 5 -2.69 1.92 -3.57
N HIS A 6 -3.75 1.26 -3.07
CA HIS A 6 -3.67 -0.12 -2.60
C HIS A 6 -5.03 -0.81 -2.58
N CYS A 7 -5.19 -1.84 -3.40
CA CYS A 7 -6.36 -2.72 -3.38
C CYS A 7 -5.98 -4.13 -3.84
N HIS A 8 -6.84 -5.13 -3.54
CA HIS A 8 -6.68 -6.55 -3.91
C HIS A 8 -7.93 -7.03 -4.67
N ILE A 9 -8.19 -6.42 -5.82
CA ILE A 9 -9.38 -6.76 -6.63
C ILE A 9 -9.16 -7.96 -7.57
N ASP A 10 -7.95 -8.55 -7.60
CA ASP A 10 -7.66 -9.82 -8.28
C ASP A 10 -8.20 -11.03 -7.53
N GLY A 11 -8.49 -10.89 -6.23
CA GLY A 11 -8.95 -11.97 -5.37
C GLY A 11 -10.36 -12.47 -5.68
N ASP A 12 -10.65 -13.69 -5.24
CA ASP A 12 -11.91 -14.44 -5.43
C ASP A 12 -13.15 -13.70 -4.91
N ARG A 13 -12.98 -12.87 -3.89
CA ARG A 13 -14.06 -12.04 -3.34
C ARG A 13 -14.70 -11.09 -4.38
N PHE A 14 -14.02 -10.85 -5.50
CA PHE A 14 -14.49 -9.97 -6.59
C PHE A 14 -14.82 -10.70 -7.89
N ASP A 15 -14.67 -12.04 -7.96
CA ASP A 15 -14.85 -12.81 -9.19
C ASP A 15 -16.21 -12.58 -9.85
N GLU A 16 -17.27 -12.54 -9.04
CA GLU A 16 -18.64 -12.40 -9.54
C GLU A 16 -18.96 -11.00 -10.08
N ASP A 17 -18.31 -9.93 -9.56
CA ASP A 17 -18.69 -8.56 -9.86
C ASP A 17 -17.52 -7.58 -10.13
N ARG A 18 -16.31 -8.08 -10.35
CA ARG A 18 -15.09 -7.28 -10.56
C ARG A 18 -15.28 -6.16 -11.58
N GLN A 19 -15.92 -6.44 -12.71
CA GLN A 19 -16.19 -5.43 -13.74
C GLN A 19 -17.12 -4.32 -13.24
N ALA A 20 -18.14 -4.68 -12.47
CA ALA A 20 -19.04 -3.71 -11.85
C ALA A 20 -18.34 -2.86 -10.78
N VAL A 21 -17.44 -3.47 -9.99
CA VAL A 21 -16.57 -2.78 -9.02
C VAL A 21 -15.71 -1.72 -9.72
N LEU A 22 -15.03 -2.10 -10.80
CA LEU A 22 -14.22 -1.17 -11.60
C LEU A 22 -15.07 -0.04 -12.21
N ALA A 23 -16.26 -0.35 -12.71
CA ALA A 23 -17.17 0.65 -13.23
C ALA A 23 -17.60 1.65 -12.14
N ARG A 24 -17.91 1.19 -10.92
CA ARG A 24 -18.22 2.06 -9.77
C ARG A 24 -17.04 2.93 -9.37
N ALA A 25 -15.82 2.40 -9.37
CA ALA A 25 -14.60 3.17 -9.08
C ALA A 25 -14.45 4.34 -10.07
N ARG A 26 -14.58 4.07 -11.37
CA ARG A 26 -14.54 5.11 -12.42
C ARG A 26 -15.64 6.14 -12.25
N ALA A 27 -16.86 5.70 -11.97
CA ALA A 27 -18.00 6.59 -11.72
C ALA A 27 -17.79 7.47 -10.47
N ALA A 28 -17.05 7.00 -9.47
CA ALA A 28 -16.66 7.76 -8.28
C ALA A 28 -15.47 8.72 -8.53
N GLY A 29 -14.92 8.76 -9.74
CA GLY A 29 -13.82 9.64 -10.12
C GLY A 29 -12.42 9.08 -9.82
N VAL A 30 -12.31 7.77 -9.52
CA VAL A 30 -11.01 7.10 -9.38
C VAL A 30 -10.37 7.00 -10.77
N THR A 31 -9.19 7.59 -10.91
CA THR A 31 -8.47 7.70 -12.19
C THR A 31 -7.38 6.64 -12.34
N ALA A 32 -6.90 6.08 -11.24
CA ALA A 32 -5.96 4.96 -11.22
C ALA A 32 -6.14 4.13 -9.95
N MET A 33 -5.84 2.84 -10.05
CA MET A 33 -5.84 1.89 -8.94
C MET A 33 -4.57 1.04 -9.01
N ILE A 34 -3.96 0.76 -7.86
CA ILE A 34 -2.81 -0.16 -7.77
C ILE A 34 -3.29 -1.44 -7.12
N ASN A 35 -3.36 -2.51 -7.91
CA ASN A 35 -3.67 -3.85 -7.41
C ASN A 35 -2.39 -4.53 -6.92
N VAL A 36 -2.41 -5.02 -5.69
CA VAL A 36 -1.20 -5.45 -5.00
C VAL A 36 -1.20 -6.96 -4.78
N GLY A 37 -0.13 -7.61 -5.22
CA GLY A 37 0.10 -9.05 -5.01
C GLY A 37 0.64 -9.35 -3.62
N CYS A 38 0.23 -10.49 -3.04
CA CYS A 38 0.67 -10.98 -1.74
C CYS A 38 1.61 -12.19 -1.83
N ASP A 39 1.71 -12.79 -3.01
CA ASP A 39 2.60 -13.89 -3.38
C ASP A 39 2.88 -13.86 -4.88
N LEU A 40 3.72 -14.76 -5.40
CA LEU A 40 4.02 -14.80 -6.83
C LEU A 40 2.78 -15.12 -7.70
N PRO A 41 1.87 -16.04 -7.32
CA PRO A 41 0.63 -16.26 -8.04
C PRO A 41 -0.27 -15.03 -8.12
N SER A 42 -0.57 -14.36 -7.01
CA SER A 42 -1.39 -13.14 -6.98
C SER A 42 -0.71 -11.96 -7.67
N SER A 43 0.63 -11.85 -7.57
CA SER A 43 1.40 -10.87 -8.33
C SER A 43 1.23 -11.02 -9.85
N ARG A 44 1.19 -12.26 -10.36
CA ARG A 44 0.88 -12.53 -11.78
C ARG A 44 -0.55 -12.13 -12.12
N ARG A 45 -1.53 -12.52 -11.30
CA ARG A 45 -2.94 -12.11 -11.52
C ARG A 45 -3.11 -10.59 -11.52
N SER A 46 -2.42 -9.90 -10.62
CA SER A 46 -2.42 -8.43 -10.55
C SER A 46 -1.89 -7.80 -11.84
N LEU A 47 -0.80 -8.33 -12.39
CA LEU A 47 -0.25 -7.88 -13.67
C LEU A 47 -1.19 -8.18 -14.84
N ASP A 48 -1.78 -9.37 -14.89
CA ASP A 48 -2.71 -9.74 -15.97
C ASP A 48 -3.94 -8.84 -15.95
N LEU A 49 -4.45 -8.51 -14.77
CA LEU A 49 -5.55 -7.56 -14.62
C LEU A 49 -5.13 -6.14 -15.07
N ALA A 50 -3.94 -5.69 -14.68
CA ALA A 50 -3.41 -4.38 -15.06
C ALA A 50 -3.15 -4.25 -16.58
N ARG A 51 -2.81 -5.33 -17.26
CA ARG A 51 -2.62 -5.36 -18.73
C ARG A 51 -3.94 -5.19 -19.49
N THR A 52 -5.06 -5.59 -18.90
CA THR A 52 -6.38 -5.54 -19.54
C THR A 52 -7.18 -4.27 -19.23
N HIS A 53 -6.74 -3.45 -18.26
CA HIS A 53 -7.43 -2.24 -17.83
C HIS A 53 -6.43 -1.07 -17.75
N PRO A 54 -6.62 0.01 -18.54
CA PRO A 54 -5.65 1.10 -18.65
C PRO A 54 -5.47 1.90 -17.36
N ASP A 55 -6.47 1.91 -16.49
CA ASP A 55 -6.49 2.58 -15.18
C ASP A 55 -6.02 1.70 -14.02
N LEU A 56 -5.63 0.44 -14.30
CA LEU A 56 -5.04 -0.45 -13.31
C LEU A 56 -3.52 -0.58 -13.50
N PHE A 57 -2.84 -0.60 -12.37
CA PHE A 57 -1.41 -0.88 -12.25
C PHE A 57 -1.21 -1.99 -11.23
N ALA A 58 -0.04 -2.61 -11.22
CA ALA A 58 0.26 -3.70 -10.30
C ALA A 58 1.45 -3.36 -9.40
N ALA A 59 1.40 -3.83 -8.15
CA ALA A 59 2.58 -4.06 -7.34
C ALA A 59 2.78 -5.57 -7.19
N VAL A 60 4.03 -6.03 -7.16
CA VAL A 60 4.38 -7.45 -7.10
C VAL A 60 5.26 -7.72 -5.90
N GLY A 61 4.89 -8.70 -5.08
CA GLY A 61 5.62 -8.96 -3.84
C GLY A 61 5.17 -10.22 -3.11
N VAL A 62 5.73 -10.41 -1.93
CA VAL A 62 5.39 -11.48 -0.98
C VAL A 62 5.08 -10.85 0.36
N HIS A 63 3.82 -10.93 0.76
CA HIS A 63 3.33 -10.45 2.04
C HIS A 63 4.03 -11.18 3.21
N PRO A 64 4.30 -10.54 4.35
CA PRO A 64 4.93 -11.20 5.49
C PRO A 64 4.22 -12.47 5.97
N HIS A 65 2.91 -12.60 5.77
CA HIS A 65 2.18 -13.83 6.09
C HIS A 65 2.64 -15.03 5.24
N GLU A 66 3.00 -14.80 3.98
CA GLU A 66 3.39 -15.84 3.00
C GLU A 66 4.90 -16.04 2.94
N ALA A 67 5.67 -15.34 3.79
CA ALA A 67 7.13 -15.38 3.76
C ALA A 67 7.71 -16.79 3.96
N LYS A 68 7.04 -17.65 4.73
CA LYS A 68 7.46 -19.05 4.96
C LYS A 68 7.33 -19.95 3.73
N ASP A 69 6.51 -19.55 2.76
CA ASP A 69 6.17 -20.35 1.58
C ASP A 69 6.99 -19.96 0.35
N VAL A 70 7.95 -19.02 0.49
CA VAL A 70 8.84 -18.64 -0.62
C VAL A 70 9.77 -19.79 -0.98
N VAL A 71 9.97 -19.95 -2.28
CA VAL A 71 10.90 -20.94 -2.85
C VAL A 71 12.20 -20.26 -3.30
N ASP A 72 13.24 -21.05 -3.54
CA ASP A 72 14.48 -20.54 -4.10
C ASP A 72 14.25 -19.84 -5.45
N GLY A 73 14.91 -18.69 -5.65
CA GLY A 73 14.78 -17.90 -6.86
C GLY A 73 13.54 -17.00 -6.91
N PHE A 74 12.74 -16.89 -5.83
CA PHE A 74 11.57 -16.03 -5.82
C PHE A 74 11.90 -14.55 -6.09
N ASP A 75 13.03 -14.08 -5.62
CA ASP A 75 13.52 -12.71 -5.80
C ASP A 75 13.88 -12.40 -7.27
N ASP A 76 14.46 -13.36 -8.02
CA ASP A 76 14.66 -13.21 -9.46
C ASP A 76 13.31 -13.19 -10.20
N ALA A 77 12.38 -14.07 -9.81
CA ALA A 77 11.02 -14.05 -10.35
C ALA A 77 10.31 -12.71 -10.07
N LEU A 78 10.49 -12.12 -8.88
CA LEU A 78 9.95 -10.79 -8.58
C LEU A 78 10.56 -9.70 -9.45
N VAL A 79 11.89 -9.71 -9.65
CA VAL A 79 12.56 -8.75 -10.54
C VAL A 79 12.02 -8.86 -11.97
N ASP A 80 11.80 -10.08 -12.46
CA ASP A 80 11.25 -10.28 -13.80
C ASP A 80 9.81 -9.76 -13.93
N LEU A 81 8.97 -10.00 -12.92
CA LEU A 81 7.61 -9.43 -12.87
C LEU A 81 7.65 -7.90 -12.75
N ALA A 82 8.56 -7.35 -11.96
CA ALA A 82 8.69 -5.92 -11.73
C ALA A 82 9.17 -5.13 -12.95
N ARG A 83 9.76 -5.80 -13.96
CA ARG A 83 10.13 -5.18 -15.24
C ARG A 83 8.94 -4.91 -16.18
N ASP A 84 7.78 -5.50 -15.90
CA ASP A 84 6.58 -5.21 -16.68
C ASP A 84 6.24 -3.72 -16.59
N VAL A 85 5.85 -3.14 -17.72
CA VAL A 85 5.47 -1.71 -17.80
C VAL A 85 4.26 -1.36 -16.93
N ARG A 86 3.41 -2.34 -16.63
CA ARG A 86 2.24 -2.18 -15.76
C ARG A 86 2.58 -2.38 -14.28
N CYS A 87 3.79 -2.87 -13.96
CA CYS A 87 4.27 -2.96 -12.60
C CYS A 87 4.86 -1.62 -12.14
N VAL A 88 4.34 -1.07 -11.07
CA VAL A 88 4.73 0.26 -10.56
C VAL A 88 5.45 0.21 -9.21
N ALA A 89 5.45 -0.94 -8.52
CA ALA A 89 6.12 -1.10 -7.22
C ALA A 89 6.47 -2.56 -6.93
N VAL A 90 7.39 -2.78 -6.00
CA VAL A 90 7.61 -4.06 -5.33
C VAL A 90 6.90 -4.04 -3.98
N GLY A 91 6.04 -5.00 -3.77
CA GLY A 91 5.20 -5.14 -2.57
C GLY A 91 3.90 -5.92 -2.92
N GLU A 92 3.21 -6.34 -1.93
CA GLU A 92 3.27 -5.97 -0.52
C GLU A 92 4.38 -6.73 0.19
N CYS A 93 5.26 -6.04 0.91
CA CYS A 93 6.36 -6.67 1.63
C CYS A 93 6.58 -5.98 2.99
N GLY A 94 7.24 -6.63 3.93
CA GLY A 94 7.50 -6.05 5.23
C GLY A 94 7.41 -7.02 6.39
N LEU A 95 6.84 -6.57 7.52
CA LEU A 95 6.78 -7.32 8.77
C LEU A 95 5.39 -7.26 9.40
N ASP A 96 4.83 -8.40 9.79
CA ASP A 96 3.60 -8.50 10.58
C ASP A 96 3.86 -9.34 11.83
N TYR A 97 4.03 -8.68 12.97
CA TYR A 97 4.24 -9.31 14.26
C TYR A 97 2.94 -9.40 15.08
N HIS A 98 1.82 -8.98 14.49
CA HIS A 98 0.51 -9.11 15.12
C HIS A 98 -0.08 -10.50 14.90
N TYR A 99 -0.08 -10.96 13.64
CA TYR A 99 -0.59 -12.26 13.28
C TYR A 99 0.46 -13.38 13.33
N ASP A 100 1.73 -13.04 13.09
CA ASP A 100 2.87 -13.99 13.13
C ASP A 100 2.65 -15.28 12.29
N HIS A 101 1.97 -15.16 11.12
CA HIS A 101 1.67 -16.33 10.28
C HIS A 101 2.91 -16.97 9.67
N SER A 102 4.00 -16.22 9.55
CA SER A 102 5.34 -16.71 9.23
C SER A 102 6.32 -16.40 10.37
N PRO A 103 7.32 -17.23 10.62
CA PRO A 103 8.33 -16.94 11.64
C PRO A 103 9.03 -15.58 11.38
N ARG A 104 9.21 -14.76 12.40
CA ARG A 104 9.73 -13.38 12.26
C ARG A 104 11.09 -13.31 11.58
N HIS A 105 12.01 -14.27 11.85
CA HIS A 105 13.31 -14.32 11.18
C HIS A 105 13.16 -14.57 9.67
N VAL A 106 12.16 -15.37 9.26
CA VAL A 106 11.84 -15.60 7.84
C VAL A 106 11.27 -14.33 7.23
N GLN A 107 10.31 -13.66 7.90
CA GLN A 107 9.77 -12.38 7.43
C GLN A 107 10.89 -11.37 7.18
N ARG A 108 11.84 -11.20 8.11
CA ARG A 108 12.99 -10.28 7.96
C ARG A 108 13.86 -10.64 6.76
N THR A 109 14.19 -11.93 6.60
CA THR A 109 15.02 -12.39 5.47
C THR A 109 14.32 -12.13 4.14
N VAL A 110 13.03 -12.47 4.02
CA VAL A 110 12.24 -12.28 2.80
C VAL A 110 12.05 -10.79 2.51
N PHE A 111 11.84 -9.97 3.54
CA PHE A 111 11.75 -8.52 3.39
C PHE A 111 13.04 -7.91 2.83
N ALA A 112 14.21 -8.25 3.39
CA ALA A 112 15.52 -7.79 2.89
C ALA A 112 15.74 -8.19 1.42
N ARG A 113 15.40 -9.42 1.03
CA ARG A 113 15.49 -9.90 -0.35
C ARG A 113 14.56 -9.12 -1.29
N GLN A 114 13.36 -8.74 -0.85
CA GLN A 114 12.44 -7.93 -1.65
C GLN A 114 12.92 -6.48 -1.81
N ILE A 115 13.57 -5.90 -0.80
CA ILE A 115 14.24 -4.59 -0.94
C ILE A 115 15.33 -4.68 -2.03
N SER A 116 16.15 -5.73 -2.01
CA SER A 116 17.14 -5.98 -3.05
C SER A 116 16.50 -6.11 -4.43
N ALA A 117 15.38 -6.85 -4.55
CA ALA A 117 14.63 -6.98 -5.80
C ALA A 117 14.08 -5.63 -6.29
N ALA A 118 13.54 -4.80 -5.40
CA ALA A 118 13.04 -3.46 -5.71
C ALA A 118 14.15 -2.56 -6.27
N ARG A 119 15.33 -2.57 -5.63
CA ARG A 119 16.51 -1.82 -6.09
C ARG A 119 16.98 -2.30 -7.46
N ARG A 120 17.06 -3.60 -7.70
CA ARG A 120 17.42 -4.20 -9.01
C ARG A 120 16.43 -3.83 -10.11
N ALA A 121 15.15 -3.70 -9.77
CA ALA A 121 14.09 -3.32 -10.70
C ALA A 121 13.90 -1.80 -10.83
N GLY A 122 14.52 -0.99 -9.95
CA GLY A 122 14.31 0.47 -9.90
C GLY A 122 12.87 0.86 -9.56
N LYS A 123 12.22 0.10 -8.68
CA LYS A 123 10.80 0.30 -8.30
C LYS A 123 10.68 0.68 -6.82
N PRO A 124 9.75 1.58 -6.45
CA PRO A 124 9.48 1.88 -5.06
C PRO A 124 8.86 0.69 -4.33
N LEU A 125 8.89 0.75 -2.99
CA LEU A 125 8.34 -0.28 -2.11
C LEU A 125 6.90 0.05 -1.67
N VAL A 126 6.04 -0.97 -1.59
CA VAL A 126 4.77 -0.94 -0.85
C VAL A 126 4.93 -1.77 0.40
N LEU A 127 4.94 -1.10 1.57
CA LEU A 127 5.34 -1.68 2.84
C LEU A 127 4.14 -2.00 3.72
N HIS A 128 4.06 -3.27 4.16
CA HIS A 128 3.20 -3.72 5.24
C HIS A 128 4.01 -3.79 6.54
N VAL A 129 3.65 -2.97 7.53
CA VAL A 129 4.32 -3.04 8.84
C VAL A 129 3.28 -2.99 9.94
N ARG A 130 3.20 -4.05 10.73
CA ARG A 130 2.25 -4.16 11.84
C ARG A 130 2.93 -4.67 13.10
N ASN A 131 2.95 -3.82 14.13
CA ASN A 131 3.48 -4.18 15.43
C ASN A 131 2.69 -5.34 16.07
N GLY A 132 3.40 -6.19 16.78
CA GLY A 132 2.81 -7.19 17.67
C GLY A 132 2.32 -6.59 18.98
N ALA A 133 1.89 -7.48 19.90
CA ALA A 133 1.59 -7.06 21.27
C ALA A 133 2.86 -6.51 21.95
N THR A 134 2.68 -5.72 22.97
CA THR A 134 3.57 -4.83 23.76
C THR A 134 5.11 -4.87 23.61
N ASP A 135 5.71 -5.99 23.16
CA ASP A 135 7.17 -6.15 23.08
C ASP A 135 7.66 -6.58 21.69
N ALA A 136 6.91 -6.30 20.63
CA ALA A 136 7.24 -6.72 19.26
C ALA A 136 7.19 -5.52 18.28
N PRO A 137 8.25 -4.67 18.28
CA PRO A 137 8.29 -3.45 17.49
C PRO A 137 8.66 -3.72 16.03
N ALA A 138 7.75 -4.31 15.25
CA ALA A 138 7.95 -4.57 13.82
C ALA A 138 8.33 -3.27 13.06
N PHE A 139 7.75 -2.14 13.47
CA PHE A 139 8.02 -0.87 12.81
C PHE A 139 9.48 -0.43 13.00
N LYS A 140 10.03 -0.55 14.21
CA LYS A 140 11.43 -0.23 14.48
C LYS A 140 12.37 -1.13 13.68
N GLU A 141 12.13 -2.44 13.69
CA GLU A 141 12.93 -3.40 12.91
C GLU A 141 12.82 -3.13 11.40
N ALA A 142 11.63 -2.80 10.90
CA ALA A 142 11.45 -2.44 9.49
C ALA A 142 12.28 -1.21 9.10
N ILE A 143 12.29 -0.16 9.92
CA ILE A 143 13.13 1.03 9.71
C ILE A 143 14.63 0.67 9.68
N GLU A 144 15.09 -0.21 10.58
CA GLU A 144 16.48 -0.67 10.63
C GLU A 144 16.83 -1.45 9.35
N ILE A 145 15.98 -2.37 8.91
CA ILE A 145 16.17 -3.15 7.67
C ILE A 145 16.15 -2.23 6.44
N LEU A 146 15.20 -1.30 6.34
CA LEU A 146 15.14 -0.35 5.23
C LEU A 146 16.43 0.46 5.08
N ARG A 147 17.04 0.86 6.21
CA ARG A 147 18.34 1.58 6.21
C ARG A 147 19.48 0.68 5.79
N SER A 148 19.59 -0.51 6.40
CA SER A 148 20.72 -1.43 6.16
C SER A 148 20.73 -1.98 4.74
N GLU A 149 19.55 -2.20 4.14
CA GLU A 149 19.42 -2.76 2.79
C GLU A 149 19.39 -1.69 1.67
N GLY A 150 19.56 -0.41 2.02
CA GLY A 150 19.60 0.68 1.03
C GLY A 150 18.27 0.97 0.35
N ALA A 151 17.16 0.79 1.04
CA ALA A 151 15.81 1.03 0.50
C ALA A 151 15.57 2.51 0.13
N LEU A 152 16.34 3.43 0.70
CA LEU A 152 16.24 4.87 0.39
C LEU A 152 16.53 5.18 -1.10
N ASP A 153 17.29 4.32 -1.79
CA ASP A 153 17.59 4.50 -3.22
C ASP A 153 16.33 4.44 -4.09
N VAL A 154 15.30 3.70 -3.65
CA VAL A 154 14.04 3.50 -4.39
C VAL A 154 12.84 4.16 -3.70
N GLY A 155 12.92 4.41 -2.39
CA GLY A 155 11.82 4.95 -1.60
C GLY A 155 10.61 4.01 -1.51
N GLY A 156 9.47 4.56 -1.09
CA GLY A 156 8.25 3.76 -0.98
C GLY A 156 7.15 4.42 -0.16
N VAL A 157 6.18 3.61 0.19
CA VAL A 157 5.03 4.00 1.01
C VAL A 157 4.77 2.97 2.09
N PHE A 158 4.56 3.40 3.31
CA PHE A 158 3.94 2.59 4.35
C PHE A 158 2.44 2.56 4.07
N HIS A 159 1.99 1.44 3.48
CA HIS A 159 0.58 1.22 3.20
C HIS A 159 -0.17 0.97 4.50
N CYS A 160 -1.48 1.21 4.47
CA CYS A 160 -2.38 0.97 5.62
C CYS A 160 -1.78 1.49 6.94
N PHE A 161 -1.21 2.71 6.89
CA PHE A 161 -0.54 3.25 8.07
C PHE A 161 -1.53 3.43 9.22
N THR A 162 -1.26 2.73 10.32
CA THR A 162 -2.05 2.76 11.55
C THR A 162 -1.17 2.95 12.80
N GLY A 163 0.05 3.44 12.58
CA GLY A 163 1.04 3.67 13.62
C GLY A 163 0.85 4.96 14.40
N THR A 164 1.79 5.23 15.29
CA THR A 164 1.84 6.41 16.15
C THR A 164 2.43 7.63 15.43
N LEU A 165 2.34 8.81 16.06
CA LEU A 165 2.99 10.03 15.57
C LEU A 165 4.52 9.87 15.44
N ASP A 166 5.16 9.17 16.38
CA ASP A 166 6.60 8.96 16.33
C ASP A 166 7.02 7.99 15.23
N GLU A 167 6.23 6.96 14.98
CA GLU A 167 6.43 6.07 13.83
C GLU A 167 6.22 6.80 12.50
N ALA A 168 5.20 7.66 12.43
CA ALA A 168 4.97 8.50 11.26
C ALA A 168 6.18 9.42 10.99
N LYS A 169 6.73 10.10 12.00
CA LYS A 169 7.95 10.91 11.86
C LYS A 169 9.13 10.08 11.38
N ALA A 170 9.35 8.88 11.97
CA ALA A 170 10.45 8.01 11.59
C ALA A 170 10.36 7.56 10.12
N ALA A 171 9.15 7.26 9.61
CA ALA A 171 8.92 6.96 8.20
C ALA A 171 9.20 8.17 7.29
N LEU A 172 8.72 9.35 7.69
CA LEU A 172 8.92 10.60 6.95
C LEU A 172 10.40 11.00 6.90
N ASP A 173 11.15 10.81 7.98
CA ASP A 173 12.60 11.08 8.06
C ASP A 173 13.41 10.17 7.13
N LEU A 174 12.89 8.98 6.79
CA LEU A 174 13.45 8.13 5.73
C LEU A 174 13.08 8.59 4.32
N GLY A 175 12.20 9.56 4.17
CA GLY A 175 11.71 10.02 2.88
C GLY A 175 10.55 9.20 2.31
N PHE A 176 9.99 8.26 3.07
CA PHE A 176 8.85 7.45 2.67
C PHE A 176 7.54 8.22 2.80
N LEU A 177 6.53 7.80 2.04
CA LEU A 177 5.17 8.31 2.14
C LEU A 177 4.37 7.47 3.16
N LEU A 178 3.28 8.06 3.65
CA LEU A 178 2.26 7.36 4.43
C LEU A 178 0.99 7.23 3.61
N SER A 179 0.36 6.06 3.62
CA SER A 179 -0.94 5.86 2.99
C SER A 179 -2.04 5.72 4.03
N PHE A 180 -3.09 6.53 3.90
CA PHE A 180 -4.23 6.50 4.81
C PHE A 180 -5.32 5.59 4.28
N PRO A 181 -5.65 4.48 5.01
CA PRO A 181 -6.75 3.59 4.68
C PRO A 181 -8.08 4.10 5.24
N GLY A 182 -9.16 3.37 4.91
CA GLY A 182 -10.49 3.65 5.44
C GLY A 182 -10.60 3.71 6.97
N VAL A 183 -9.67 3.09 7.70
CA VAL A 183 -9.56 3.12 9.17
C VAL A 183 -9.45 4.55 9.72
N VAL A 184 -8.85 5.48 8.97
CA VAL A 184 -8.74 6.89 9.40
C VAL A 184 -10.11 7.50 9.71
N THR A 185 -11.17 7.01 9.06
CA THR A 185 -12.57 7.49 9.26
C THR A 185 -13.24 6.93 10.51
N PHE A 186 -12.59 6.00 11.24
CA PHE A 186 -13.20 5.33 12.38
C PHE A 186 -13.14 6.23 13.64
N LYS A 187 -14.18 6.14 14.48
CA LYS A 187 -14.22 6.92 15.72
C LYS A 187 -13.02 6.65 16.65
N ASN A 188 -12.57 5.40 16.69
CA ASN A 188 -11.41 4.97 17.47
C ASN A 188 -10.28 4.60 16.50
N ASN A 189 -9.66 5.61 15.91
CA ASN A 189 -8.57 5.45 14.94
C ASN A 189 -7.16 5.70 15.54
N GLY A 190 -7.03 5.64 16.86
CA GLY A 190 -5.76 5.93 17.55
C GLY A 190 -5.27 7.36 17.28
N GLU A 191 -4.02 7.47 16.87
CA GLU A 191 -3.38 8.76 16.54
C GLU A 191 -3.51 9.16 15.07
N LEU A 192 -4.21 8.36 14.23
CA LEU A 192 -4.27 8.57 12.78
C LEU A 192 -4.79 9.95 12.36
N SER A 193 -5.76 10.49 13.07
CA SER A 193 -6.24 11.86 12.81
C SER A 193 -5.15 12.90 13.03
N ASP A 194 -4.33 12.72 14.05
CA ASP A 194 -3.23 13.67 14.36
C ASP A 194 -2.06 13.46 13.38
N VAL A 195 -1.77 12.23 13.00
CA VAL A 195 -0.84 11.94 11.90
C VAL A 195 -1.31 12.59 10.59
N ALA A 196 -2.60 12.46 10.24
CA ALA A 196 -3.15 13.07 9.03
C ALA A 196 -3.07 14.61 9.06
N LYS A 197 -3.17 15.26 10.23
CA LYS A 197 -2.94 16.70 10.37
C LYS A 197 -1.47 17.08 10.20
N MET A 198 -0.56 16.28 10.75
CA MET A 198 0.86 16.59 10.85
C MET A 198 1.61 16.33 9.53
N VAL A 199 1.24 15.30 8.79
CA VAL A 199 1.98 14.87 7.59
C VAL A 199 2.07 15.99 6.54
N PRO A 200 3.25 16.27 5.95
CA PRO A 200 3.38 17.26 4.88
C PRO A 200 2.53 16.92 3.66
N GLY A 201 2.05 17.92 2.92
CA GLY A 201 1.16 17.75 1.77
C GLY A 201 1.75 16.93 0.62
N ASP A 202 3.06 16.82 0.54
CA ASP A 202 3.80 16.05 -0.45
C ASP A 202 4.25 14.66 0.02
N ARG A 203 3.78 14.21 1.20
CA ARG A 203 4.25 12.98 1.87
C ARG A 203 3.16 11.98 2.21
N TYR A 204 1.97 12.09 1.66
CA TYR A 204 0.90 11.13 1.90
C TYR A 204 0.10 10.80 0.65
N VAL A 205 -0.53 9.65 0.66
CA VAL A 205 -1.50 9.16 -0.31
C VAL A 205 -2.71 8.56 0.42
N VAL A 206 -3.72 8.15 -0.33
CA VAL A 206 -4.93 7.49 0.21
C VAL A 206 -5.17 6.18 -0.53
N GLU A 207 -5.81 5.25 0.17
CA GLU A 207 -6.09 3.91 -0.34
C GLU A 207 -7.39 3.34 0.22
N THR A 208 -7.81 2.22 -0.33
CA THR A 208 -8.92 1.44 0.24
C THR A 208 -8.47 0.26 1.06
N ASP A 209 -7.43 -0.43 0.62
CA ASP A 209 -7.10 -1.80 1.06
C ASP A 209 -8.28 -2.78 0.81
N ALA A 210 -9.03 -2.54 -0.27
CA ALA A 210 -10.18 -3.37 -0.62
C ALA A 210 -9.74 -4.82 -0.89
N PRO A 211 -10.48 -5.82 -0.33
CA PRO A 211 -11.83 -5.82 0.21
C PRO A 211 -11.95 -5.50 1.71
N PHE A 212 -10.88 -5.08 2.37
CA PHE A 212 -10.81 -4.87 3.82
C PHE A 212 -11.12 -3.41 4.20
N MET A 213 -11.27 -3.14 5.47
CA MET A 213 -11.24 -1.81 6.11
C MET A 213 -12.18 -0.75 5.48
N ALA A 214 -13.40 -1.15 5.09
CA ALA A 214 -14.38 -0.23 4.52
C ALA A 214 -14.54 1.04 5.39
N PRO A 215 -14.43 2.25 4.79
CA PRO A 215 -14.54 3.51 5.51
C PRO A 215 -15.97 3.78 6.00
N VAL A 216 -16.15 4.72 6.92
CA VAL A 216 -17.46 5.32 7.20
C VAL A 216 -17.89 6.12 5.96
N PRO A 217 -19.15 5.99 5.45
CA PRO A 217 -20.29 5.31 6.08
C PRO A 217 -20.47 3.82 5.70
N CYS A 218 -19.51 3.21 5.04
CA CYS A 218 -19.64 1.89 4.42
C CYS A 218 -19.19 0.72 5.33
N ARG A 219 -18.87 0.96 6.60
CA ARG A 219 -18.40 -0.07 7.54
C ARG A 219 -19.28 -1.31 7.57
N GLY A 220 -18.63 -2.48 7.69
CA GLY A 220 -19.31 -3.77 7.71
C GLY A 220 -19.66 -4.37 6.35
N LYS A 221 -19.41 -3.62 5.26
CA LYS A 221 -19.54 -4.11 3.89
C LYS A 221 -18.17 -4.53 3.34
N ARG A 222 -18.15 -5.34 2.26
CA ARG A 222 -16.94 -5.57 1.48
C ARG A 222 -16.50 -4.25 0.87
N ASN A 223 -15.27 -3.81 1.19
CA ASN A 223 -14.70 -2.57 0.64
C ASN A 223 -14.48 -2.67 -0.88
N GLU A 224 -14.45 -1.54 -1.56
CA GLU A 224 -14.17 -1.44 -2.99
C GLU A 224 -13.45 -0.12 -3.32
N PRO A 225 -12.68 -0.05 -4.43
CA PRO A 225 -11.89 1.13 -4.79
C PRO A 225 -12.67 2.44 -4.90
N ALA A 226 -13.96 2.39 -5.23
CA ALA A 226 -14.84 3.57 -5.28
C ALA A 226 -14.86 4.33 -3.94
N TRP A 227 -14.66 3.64 -2.83
CA TRP A 227 -14.79 4.21 -1.48
C TRP A 227 -13.53 4.92 -0.98
N VAL A 228 -12.45 4.93 -1.76
CA VAL A 228 -11.29 5.81 -1.48
C VAL A 228 -11.70 7.28 -1.44
N ALA A 229 -12.78 7.64 -2.13
CA ALA A 229 -13.35 8.98 -2.08
C ALA A 229 -13.79 9.39 -0.66
N HIS A 230 -14.32 8.46 0.14
CA HIS A 230 -14.69 8.73 1.54
C HIS A 230 -13.45 8.94 2.42
N THR A 231 -12.40 8.15 2.21
CA THR A 231 -11.12 8.33 2.89
C THR A 231 -10.53 9.70 2.58
N ALA A 232 -10.46 10.09 1.31
CA ALA A 232 -9.95 11.40 0.88
C ALA A 232 -10.77 12.56 1.46
N ALA A 233 -12.10 12.44 1.48
CA ALA A 233 -12.99 13.46 2.05
C ALA A 233 -12.75 13.63 3.55
N PHE A 234 -12.62 12.53 4.30
CA PHE A 234 -12.33 12.57 5.72
C PHE A 234 -10.95 13.17 6.03
N VAL A 235 -9.92 12.80 5.25
CA VAL A 235 -8.59 13.41 5.39
C VAL A 235 -8.65 14.93 5.15
N ALA A 236 -9.45 15.40 4.18
CA ALA A 236 -9.64 16.82 3.94
C ALA A 236 -10.30 17.52 5.15
N GLU A 237 -11.33 16.91 5.73
CA GLU A 237 -11.99 17.41 6.94
C GLU A 237 -11.01 17.55 8.12
N VAL A 238 -10.29 16.46 8.41
CA VAL A 238 -9.31 16.40 9.50
C VAL A 238 -8.20 17.46 9.35
N ARG A 239 -7.74 17.68 8.11
CA ARG A 239 -6.72 18.68 7.78
C ARG A 239 -7.25 20.12 7.72
N GLY A 240 -8.56 20.33 7.82
CA GLY A 240 -9.18 21.64 7.59
C GLY A 240 -8.94 22.16 6.17
N SER A 241 -8.79 21.26 5.19
CA SER A 241 -8.46 21.58 3.80
C SER A 241 -9.66 21.34 2.88
N LYS A 242 -9.63 21.94 1.68
CA LYS A 242 -10.60 21.59 0.64
C LYS A 242 -10.31 20.16 0.12
N LEU A 243 -11.35 19.42 -0.20
CA LEU A 243 -11.20 18.10 -0.84
C LEU A 243 -10.35 18.18 -2.14
N SER A 244 -10.54 19.22 -2.95
CA SER A 244 -9.74 19.44 -4.16
C SER A 244 -8.24 19.52 -3.89
N THR A 245 -7.83 20.15 -2.79
CA THR A 245 -6.42 20.22 -2.36
C THR A 245 -5.87 18.83 -1.99
N VAL A 246 -6.65 18.03 -1.25
CA VAL A 246 -6.22 16.66 -0.89
C VAL A 246 -6.12 15.79 -2.14
N LEU A 247 -7.09 15.87 -3.06
CA LEU A 247 -7.04 15.13 -4.33
C LEU A 247 -5.87 15.54 -5.21
N GLU A 248 -5.50 16.81 -5.21
CA GLU A 248 -4.33 17.31 -5.93
C GLU A 248 -3.04 16.77 -5.31
N GLN A 249 -2.87 16.90 -4.00
CA GLN A 249 -1.69 16.44 -3.26
C GLN A 249 -1.50 14.93 -3.39
N THR A 250 -2.52 14.14 -3.05
CA THR A 250 -2.43 12.67 -3.07
C THR A 250 -2.22 12.13 -4.48
N GLY A 251 -2.88 12.73 -5.47
CA GLY A 251 -2.71 12.36 -6.86
C GLY A 251 -1.31 12.69 -7.39
N ALA A 252 -0.77 13.87 -7.08
CA ALA A 252 0.60 14.25 -7.44
C ALA A 252 1.64 13.35 -6.75
N ASN A 253 1.41 13.01 -5.48
CA ASN A 253 2.28 12.12 -4.71
C ASN A 253 2.28 10.70 -5.28
N ALA A 254 1.11 10.15 -5.58
CA ALA A 254 0.98 8.82 -6.20
C ALA A 254 1.67 8.80 -7.58
N ARG A 255 1.42 9.82 -8.41
CA ARG A 255 2.09 9.95 -9.71
C ARG A 255 3.61 9.99 -9.59
N ARG A 256 4.13 10.78 -8.67
CA ARG A 256 5.58 10.91 -8.43
C ARG A 256 6.19 9.60 -7.93
N LEU A 257 5.55 8.95 -6.92
CA LEU A 257 6.08 7.74 -6.31
C LEU A 257 6.08 6.57 -7.29
N PHE A 258 4.96 6.35 -7.96
CA PHE A 258 4.72 5.16 -8.78
C PHE A 258 5.00 5.37 -10.28
N GLY A 259 5.39 6.59 -10.69
CA GLY A 259 5.64 6.89 -12.11
C GLY A 259 4.39 6.76 -12.99
N LEU A 260 3.19 7.06 -12.44
CA LEU A 260 1.94 6.88 -13.17
C LEU A 260 1.85 7.87 -14.35
N PRO A 261 1.45 7.40 -15.55
CA PRO A 261 1.30 8.22 -16.76
C PRO A 261 -0.03 9.00 -16.78
N LEU A 262 -0.30 9.82 -15.75
CA LEU A 262 -1.59 10.49 -15.52
C LEU A 262 -1.47 12.01 -15.69
#